data_17d4e6e37e5ea605ea58073eab81d387
#
_entry.id   17d4e6e37e5ea605ea58073eab81d387
#
_cell.length_a   1.000
_cell.length_b   1.000
_cell.length_c   1.000
_cell.angle_alpha   90.00
_cell.angle_beta   90.00
_cell.angle_gamma   90.00
#
_symmetry.space_group_name_H-M   'P 1'
#
loop_
_entity.id
_entity.type
_entity.pdbx_description
1 polymer ?
#
loop_
_entity_poly.entity_id
_entity_poly.type
_entity_poly.pdbx_seq_one_letter_code
_entity_poly.pdbx_strand_id
1 'polypeptide(L)' 'MNIAAQTKVAADMIWIRLNVNGGMMLRRLRALVKIEKSLFYQGIGWLAREGKISITKDGWRTRISLVK' A
#
# COMPACT_ATOMS: atom_id res chain seq x y z
N MET A 1 4.21 -14.23 17.42
CA MET A 1 3.90 -13.71 16.09
C MET A 1 4.80 -12.51 15.78
N ASN A 2 5.42 -12.51 14.62
CA ASN A 2 6.40 -11.49 14.26
C ASN A 2 5.71 -10.36 13.48
N ILE A 3 5.56 -9.21 14.10
CA ILE A 3 4.88 -8.04 13.51
C ILE A 3 5.64 -7.56 12.27
N ALA A 4 6.96 -7.56 12.30
CA ALA A 4 7.76 -7.12 11.16
C ALA A 4 7.54 -8.01 9.93
N ALA A 5 7.43 -9.33 10.13
CA ALA A 5 7.15 -10.27 9.06
C ALA A 5 5.75 -10.04 8.48
N GLN A 6 4.76 -9.75 9.32
CA GLN A 6 3.41 -9.45 8.88
C GLN A 6 3.35 -8.15 8.08
N THR A 7 4.09 -7.14 8.52
CA THR A 7 4.17 -5.87 7.80
C THR A 7 4.75 -6.06 6.40
N LYS A 8 5.80 -6.88 6.29
CA LYS A 8 6.41 -7.16 5.00
C LYS A 8 5.46 -7.92 4.08
N VAL A 9 4.72 -8.89 4.60
CA VAL A 9 3.71 -9.61 3.82
C VAL A 9 2.63 -8.66 3.32
N ALA A 10 2.15 -7.77 4.19
CA ALA A 10 1.18 -6.76 3.81
C ALA A 10 1.73 -5.85 2.71
N ALA A 11 2.98 -5.40 2.85
CA ALA A 11 3.64 -4.58 1.86
C ALA A 11 3.73 -5.29 0.51
N ASP A 12 4.09 -6.57 0.52
CA ASP A 12 4.18 -7.36 -0.71
C ASP A 12 2.82 -7.49 -1.39
N MET A 13 1.76 -7.73 -0.64
CA MET A 13 0.40 -7.82 -1.18
C MET A 13 -0.02 -6.51 -1.84
N ILE A 14 0.27 -5.40 -1.20
CA ILE A 14 -0.03 -4.06 -1.72
C ILE A 14 0.76 -3.81 -3.00
N TRP A 15 2.05 -4.11 -2.97
CA TRP A 15 2.93 -3.92 -4.11
C TRP A 15 2.46 -4.70 -5.33
N ILE A 16 2.07 -5.96 -5.12
CA ILE A 16 1.58 -6.82 -6.20
C ILE A 16 0.34 -6.21 -6.86
N ARG A 17 -0.60 -5.72 -6.05
CA ARG A 17 -1.80 -5.08 -6.59
C ARG A 17 -1.49 -3.84 -7.42
N LEU A 18 -0.58 -3.01 -6.93
CA LEU A 18 -0.16 -1.82 -7.65
C LEU A 18 0.59 -2.17 -8.93
N ASN A 19 1.39 -3.23 -8.90
CA ASN A 19 2.13 -3.67 -10.07
C ASN A 19 1.21 -4.19 -11.17
N VAL A 20 0.15 -4.89 -10.80
CA VAL A 20 -0.81 -5.46 -11.74
C VAL A 20 -1.77 -4.40 -12.27
N ASN A 21 -2.30 -3.55 -11.41
CA ASN A 21 -3.38 -2.61 -11.73
C ASN A 21 -2.91 -1.19 -12.04
N GLY A 22 -1.65 -0.88 -11.76
CA GLY A 22 -1.16 0.50 -11.87
C GLY A 22 -1.57 1.33 -10.66
N GLY A 23 -1.34 2.63 -10.73
CA GLY A 23 -1.70 3.54 -9.66
C GLY A 23 -3.20 3.57 -9.43
N MET A 24 -3.62 3.71 -8.18
CA MET A 24 -5.03 3.72 -7.84
C MET A 24 -5.29 4.52 -6.57
N MET A 25 -6.55 4.85 -6.35
CA MET A 25 -6.98 5.52 -5.12
C MET A 25 -6.80 4.60 -3.92
N LEU A 26 -6.41 5.18 -2.81
CA LEU A 26 -6.18 4.44 -1.57
C LEU A 26 -7.40 3.59 -1.17
N ARG A 27 -8.61 4.16 -1.30
CA ARG A 27 -9.84 3.44 -0.97
C ARG A 27 -10.00 2.17 -1.77
N ARG A 28 -9.71 2.26 -3.07
CA ARG A 28 -9.83 1.10 -3.96
C ARG A 28 -8.77 0.06 -3.62
N LEU A 29 -7.54 0.50 -3.40
CA LEU A 29 -6.46 -0.39 -3.03
C LEU A 29 -6.80 -1.15 -1.75
N ARG A 30 -7.33 -0.43 -0.77
CA ARG A 30 -7.71 -1.04 0.49
C ARG A 30 -8.83 -2.07 0.32
N ALA A 31 -9.77 -1.82 -0.59
CA ALA A 31 -10.84 -2.77 -0.89
C ALA A 31 -10.31 -4.03 -1.56
N LEU A 32 -9.27 -3.91 -2.36
CA LEU A 32 -8.67 -5.05 -3.07
C LEU A 32 -7.75 -5.88 -2.18
N VAL A 33 -7.04 -5.23 -1.28
CA VAL A 33 -6.13 -5.91 -0.34
C VAL A 33 -6.90 -6.18 0.95
N LYS A 34 -7.41 -7.38 1.07
CA LYS A 34 -8.32 -7.75 2.15
C LYS A 34 -7.56 -8.22 3.38
N ILE A 35 -7.01 -7.27 4.10
CA ILE A 35 -6.31 -7.52 5.36
C ILE A 35 -6.78 -6.52 6.40
N GLU A 36 -6.40 -6.73 7.65
CA GLU A 36 -6.73 -5.83 8.73
C GLU A 36 -6.25 -4.42 8.41
N LYS A 37 -7.07 -3.42 8.75
CA LYS A 37 -6.80 -2.01 8.48
C LYS A 37 -5.43 -1.56 8.99
N SER A 38 -5.12 -1.89 10.23
CA SER A 38 -3.86 -1.53 10.86
C SER A 38 -2.67 -2.09 10.07
N LEU A 39 -2.77 -3.34 9.69
CA LEU A 39 -1.71 -4.03 8.94
C LEU A 39 -1.56 -3.44 7.54
N PHE A 40 -2.68 -3.09 6.91
CA PHE A 40 -2.66 -2.44 5.60
C PHE A 40 -1.87 -1.13 5.65
N TYR A 41 -2.16 -0.27 6.62
CA TYR A 41 -1.46 1.01 6.74
C TYR A 41 0.00 0.86 7.15
N GLN A 42 0.33 -0.18 7.92
CA GLN A 42 1.73 -0.49 8.20
C GLN A 42 2.46 -0.87 6.91
N GLY A 43 1.82 -1.64 6.04
CA GLY A 43 2.40 -2.01 4.74
C GLY A 43 2.59 -0.79 3.84
N ILE A 44 1.64 0.12 3.82
CA ILE A 44 1.76 1.39 3.07
C ILE A 44 2.95 2.18 3.59
N GLY A 45 3.07 2.33 4.92
CA GLY A 45 4.20 3.04 5.53
C GLY A 45 5.53 2.40 5.21
N TRP A 46 5.58 1.07 5.23
CA TRP A 46 6.79 0.33 4.87
C TRP A 46 7.23 0.65 3.44
N LEU A 47 6.31 0.57 2.48
CA LEU A 47 6.62 0.82 1.08
C LEU A 47 7.02 2.28 0.84
N ALA A 48 6.37 3.21 1.51
CA ALA A 48 6.71 4.63 1.41
C ALA A 48 8.12 4.89 1.94
N ARG A 49 8.44 4.27 3.06
CA ARG A 49 9.75 4.39 3.70
C ARG A 49 10.86 3.83 2.82
N GLU A 50 10.56 2.75 2.10
CA GLU A 50 11.51 2.13 1.17
C GLU A 50 11.58 2.86 -0.17
N GLY A 51 10.79 3.91 -0.35
CA GLY A 51 10.76 4.67 -1.58
C GLY A 51 10.16 3.92 -2.75
N LYS A 52 9.33 2.91 -2.48
CA LYS A 52 8.76 2.05 -3.52
C LYS A 52 7.42 2.54 -4.03
N ILE A 53 6.76 3.39 -3.27
CA ILE A 53 5.48 3.98 -3.68
C ILE A 53 5.52 5.49 -3.54
N SER A 54 4.67 6.14 -4.33
CA SER A 54 4.42 7.57 -4.24
C SER A 54 2.98 7.77 -3.76
N ILE A 55 2.80 8.64 -2.78
CA ILE A 55 1.50 8.97 -2.23
C ILE A 55 1.20 10.41 -2.60
N THR A 56 0.14 10.61 -3.35
CA THR A 56 -0.26 11.93 -3.83
C THR A 56 -1.64 12.25 -3.32
N LYS A 57 -1.78 13.44 -2.75
CA LYS A 57 -3.09 13.94 -2.32
C LYS A 57 -3.65 14.88 -3.37
N ASP A 58 -4.92 14.68 -3.71
CA ASP A 58 -5.66 15.51 -4.62
C ASP A 58 -6.99 15.85 -3.95
N GLY A 59 -7.02 16.98 -3.26
CA GLY A 59 -8.15 17.35 -2.43
C GLY A 59 -8.26 16.37 -1.25
N TRP A 60 -9.42 15.72 -1.14
CA TRP A 60 -9.67 14.72 -0.11
C TRP A 60 -9.30 13.29 -0.55
N ARG A 61 -8.87 13.14 -1.80
CA ARG A 61 -8.50 11.83 -2.35
C ARG A 61 -7.01 11.58 -2.18
N THR A 62 -6.68 10.33 -1.94
CA THR A 62 -5.29 9.90 -1.85
C THR A 62 -5.02 8.85 -2.92
N ARG A 63 -4.03 9.10 -3.75
CA ARG A 63 -3.64 8.19 -4.82
C ARG A 63 -2.30 7.55 -4.48
N ILE A 64 -2.21 6.25 -4.69
CA ILE A 64 -0.99 5.47 -4.48
C ILE A 64 -0.51 4.94 -5.82
N SER A 65 0.78 5.09 -6.10
CA SER A 65 1.38 4.52 -7.31
C SER A 65 2.79 4.03 -7.00
N LEU A 66 3.29 3.12 -7.85
CA LEU A 66 4.65 2.65 -7.72
C LEU A 66 5.62 3.71 -8.23
N VAL A 67 6.75 3.80 -7.55
CA VAL A 67 7.88 4.60 -8.03
C VAL A 67 8.66 3.74 -9.01
N LYS A 68 8.93 4.29 -10.16
CA LYS A 68 9.71 3.59 -11.20
C LYS A 68 11.08 4.18 -11.37
#